data_64b01621e2712219b8a843516f4cfc9d
#
_entry.id   64b01621e2712219b8a843516f4cfc9d
#
_cell.length_a   1.000
_cell.length_b   1.000
_cell.length_c   1.000
_cell.angle_alpha   90.00
_cell.angle_beta   90.00
_cell.angle_gamma   90.00
#
_symmetry.space_group_name_H-M   'P 1'
#
loop_
_entity.id
_entity.type
_entity.pdbx_description
1 polymer ?
#
loop_
_entity_poly.entity_id
_entity_poly.type
_entity_poly.pdbx_seq_one_letter_code
_entity_poly.pdbx_strand_id
1 'polypeptide(L)'
;AFTAAVASVLPTACGSADDRAIDGSLASGSGLIVPKGQGLRITGTFLDEISHDIPHQNWGEKEWDRDFRYMKSIGIDTVICIRSGYRKFITYPSPYLLKKGCYMPSVDLIDMFLRLAQKYGMKFWFGLYDSGRYWDTGDLSYEIEDNKFVIDEVWEKYGRKYDSFGGWYISGEISRRTKGAIDAFHAMGKQCKDVSGGLPTFISPRIVG
;
A
#
# COMPACT_ATOMS: atom_id res chain seq x y z
N ALA A 1 -13.41 -7.52 -8.46
CA ALA A 1 -12.60 -6.38 -8.01
C ALA A 1 -13.08 -5.96 -6.63
N PHE A 2 -12.31 -6.27 -5.59
CA PHE A 2 -12.59 -5.75 -4.26
C PHE A 2 -11.71 -4.53 -4.04
N THR A 3 -12.28 -3.35 -4.16
CA THR A 3 -11.65 -2.11 -3.73
C THR A 3 -11.87 -1.99 -2.23
N ALA A 4 -10.87 -2.28 -1.42
CA ALA A 4 -10.93 -2.00 0.00
C ALA A 4 -10.64 -0.51 0.21
N ALA A 5 -11.61 0.23 0.73
CA ALA A 5 -11.43 1.63 1.08
C ALA A 5 -10.82 1.75 2.48
N VAL A 6 -9.77 2.54 2.62
CA VAL A 6 -9.14 2.87 3.89
C VAL A 6 -9.59 4.26 4.32
N ALA A 7 -10.25 4.35 5.46
CA ALA A 7 -10.56 5.62 6.09
C ALA A 7 -9.39 6.03 7.00
N SER A 8 -8.67 7.10 6.64
CA SER A 8 -7.67 7.71 7.51
C SER A 8 -8.25 8.94 8.19
N VAL A 9 -8.17 8.98 9.51
CA VAL A 9 -8.48 10.18 10.30
C VAL A 9 -7.15 10.86 10.61
N LEU A 10 -6.88 11.98 9.93
CA LEU A 10 -5.77 12.86 10.31
C LEU A 10 -6.29 13.87 11.34
N PRO A 11 -5.61 14.07 12.47
CA PRO A 11 -5.95 15.15 13.39
C PRO A 11 -5.52 16.49 12.77
N THR A 12 -6.47 17.37 12.53
CA THR A 12 -6.19 18.77 12.23
C THR A 12 -5.75 19.45 13.51
N ALA A 13 -4.55 19.98 13.53
CA ALA A 13 -3.96 20.64 14.68
C ALA A 13 -4.61 21.99 14.96
N CYS A 14 -4.80 22.23 16.26
CA CYS A 14 -4.94 23.53 16.94
C CYS A 14 -6.10 24.46 16.60
N GLY A 15 -7.18 24.31 17.35
CA GLY A 15 -8.16 25.35 17.65
C GLY A 15 -8.59 25.18 19.10
N SER A 16 -8.56 26.27 19.85
CA SER A 16 -8.80 26.43 21.29
C SER A 16 -9.90 25.55 21.89
N ALA A 17 -9.62 25.08 23.10
CA ALA A 17 -10.52 24.35 23.96
C ALA A 17 -11.87 25.07 24.14
N ASP A 18 -12.93 24.44 23.66
CA ASP A 18 -14.29 24.69 24.11
C ASP A 18 -14.86 23.34 24.55
N ASP A 19 -15.15 23.24 25.84
CA ASP A 19 -15.81 22.10 26.48
C ASP A 19 -17.22 21.92 25.89
N ARG A 20 -17.35 21.04 24.89
CA ARG A 20 -18.65 20.55 24.46
C ARG A 20 -18.75 19.05 24.77
N ALA A 21 -19.72 18.75 25.60
CA ALA A 21 -20.10 17.41 26.00
C ALA A 21 -20.18 16.45 24.80
N ILE A 22 -19.42 15.37 24.87
CA ILE A 22 -19.44 14.28 23.91
C ILE A 22 -20.68 13.42 24.22
N ASP A 23 -21.73 13.55 23.42
CA ASP A 23 -22.87 12.65 23.45
C ASP A 23 -22.48 11.35 22.72
N GLY A 24 -22.05 10.38 23.51
CA GLY A 24 -21.56 9.08 23.05
C GLY A 24 -22.69 8.10 22.79
N SER A 25 -23.30 8.12 21.62
CA SER A 25 -24.11 7.01 21.15
C SER A 25 -23.20 5.91 20.58
N LEU A 26 -23.02 4.83 21.34
CA LEU A 26 -22.31 3.62 20.89
C LEU A 26 -23.16 2.87 19.86
N ALA A 27 -22.81 2.97 18.59
CA ALA A 27 -23.25 2.01 17.59
C ALA A 27 -22.45 0.72 17.75
N SER A 28 -23.13 -0.38 18.01
CA SER A 28 -22.53 -1.71 18.15
C SER A 28 -21.90 -2.17 16.84
N GLY A 29 -20.56 -2.27 16.83
CA GLY A 29 -19.79 -2.80 15.70
C GLY A 29 -18.71 -1.86 15.21
N SER A 30 -17.45 -2.10 15.62
CA SER A 30 -16.22 -1.39 15.28
C SER A 30 -16.12 0.05 15.83
N GLY A 31 -15.26 0.25 16.80
CA GLY A 31 -15.10 1.46 17.61
C GLY A 31 -14.56 2.71 16.93
N LEU A 32 -15.18 3.16 15.84
CA LEU A 32 -14.93 4.47 15.24
C LEU A 32 -15.97 5.46 15.79
N ILE A 33 -15.53 6.38 16.65
CA ILE A 33 -16.34 7.50 17.09
C ILE A 33 -16.30 8.56 15.98
N VAL A 34 -17.41 8.68 15.24
CA VAL A 34 -17.59 9.74 14.25
C VAL A 34 -18.29 10.93 14.91
N PRO A 35 -17.70 12.14 14.94
CA PRO A 35 -18.38 13.31 15.45
C PRO A 35 -19.69 13.58 14.72
N LYS A 36 -20.72 13.92 15.46
CA LYS A 36 -22.07 14.20 14.93
C LYS A 36 -21.98 15.35 13.92
N GLY A 37 -22.32 15.08 12.64
CA GLY A 37 -22.32 16.08 11.56
C GLY A 37 -21.10 16.05 10.61
N GLN A 38 -20.09 15.20 10.88
CA GLN A 38 -19.01 14.96 9.93
C GLN A 38 -19.17 13.57 9.32
N GLY A 39 -19.49 13.51 8.03
CA GLY A 39 -19.47 12.25 7.26
C GLY A 39 -18.04 11.69 7.18
N LEU A 40 -17.90 10.37 7.25
CA LEU A 40 -16.63 9.69 6.94
C LEU A 40 -16.25 10.01 5.50
N ARG A 41 -15.09 10.60 5.29
CA ARG A 41 -14.52 10.83 3.98
C ARG A 41 -13.51 9.76 3.67
N ILE A 42 -13.70 9.07 2.55
CA ILE A 42 -12.70 8.14 2.03
C ILE A 42 -11.67 8.94 1.24
N THR A 43 -10.41 8.88 1.67
CA THR A 43 -9.31 9.63 1.05
C THR A 43 -8.22 8.72 0.48
N GLY A 44 -8.30 7.41 0.71
CA GLY A 44 -7.35 6.43 0.21
C GLY A 44 -8.01 5.27 -0.51
N THR A 45 -7.29 4.69 -1.47
CA THR A 45 -7.70 3.48 -2.18
C THR A 45 -6.54 2.55 -2.41
N PHE A 46 -6.82 1.25 -2.47
CA PHE A 46 -5.88 0.26 -2.97
C PHE A 46 -5.92 0.19 -4.49
N LEU A 47 -4.74 -0.03 -5.07
CA LEU A 47 -4.54 -0.31 -6.47
C LEU A 47 -3.91 -1.70 -6.58
N ASP A 48 -4.56 -2.60 -7.30
CA ASP A 48 -4.04 -3.93 -7.62
C ASP A 48 -3.83 -4.05 -9.14
N GLU A 49 -2.59 -4.20 -9.57
CA GLU A 49 -2.21 -4.35 -10.98
C GLU A 49 -1.78 -5.78 -11.32
N ILE A 50 -1.74 -6.65 -10.33
CA ILE A 50 -1.09 -7.96 -10.45
C ILE A 50 -2.06 -9.12 -10.39
N SER A 51 -3.19 -8.97 -9.74
CA SER A 51 -4.17 -10.03 -9.64
C SER A 51 -4.75 -10.36 -11.02
N HIS A 52 -4.78 -11.65 -11.34
CA HIS A 52 -5.15 -12.16 -12.66
C HIS A 52 -6.61 -11.94 -13.08
N ASP A 53 -7.44 -11.53 -12.16
CA ASP A 53 -8.88 -11.30 -12.34
C ASP A 53 -9.26 -9.80 -12.48
N ILE A 54 -8.28 -8.90 -12.53
CA ILE A 54 -8.55 -7.48 -12.71
C ILE A 54 -8.63 -7.10 -14.21
N PRO A 55 -9.59 -6.24 -14.58
CA PRO A 55 -9.86 -5.96 -16.01
C PRO A 55 -8.88 -4.97 -16.65
N HIS A 56 -8.03 -4.29 -15.89
CA HIS A 56 -7.17 -3.20 -16.38
C HIS A 56 -5.69 -3.57 -16.52
N GLN A 57 -5.33 -4.84 -16.49
CA GLN A 57 -3.94 -5.31 -16.60
C GLN A 57 -3.18 -4.82 -17.85
N ASN A 58 -3.91 -4.43 -18.91
CA ASN A 58 -3.32 -3.94 -20.17
C ASN A 58 -3.46 -2.43 -20.34
N TRP A 59 -3.78 -1.69 -19.28
CA TRP A 59 -3.86 -0.25 -19.36
C TRP A 59 -2.48 0.37 -19.58
N GLY A 60 -2.43 1.35 -20.49
CA GLY A 60 -1.28 2.20 -20.67
C GLY A 60 -1.36 3.48 -19.85
N GLU A 61 -0.38 4.35 -20.06
CA GLU A 61 -0.30 5.63 -19.31
C GLU A 61 -1.55 6.50 -19.49
N LYS A 62 -2.18 6.48 -20.65
CA LYS A 62 -3.38 7.27 -20.92
C LYS A 62 -4.58 6.87 -20.05
N GLU A 63 -4.77 5.57 -19.91
CA GLU A 63 -5.85 5.00 -19.09
C GLU A 63 -5.59 5.27 -17.61
N TRP A 64 -4.37 5.05 -17.16
CA TRP A 64 -3.95 5.31 -15.77
C TRP A 64 -3.99 6.79 -15.42
N ASP A 65 -3.55 7.68 -16.32
CA ASP A 65 -3.65 9.13 -16.10
C ASP A 65 -5.11 9.58 -15.90
N ARG A 66 -6.03 9.02 -16.70
CA ARG A 66 -7.47 9.27 -16.55
C ARG A 66 -7.98 8.78 -15.21
N ASP A 67 -7.55 7.59 -14.77
CA ASP A 67 -7.99 6.98 -13.51
C ASP A 67 -7.49 7.77 -12.30
N PHE A 68 -6.21 8.15 -12.27
CA PHE A 68 -5.66 9.01 -11.22
C PHE A 68 -6.38 10.35 -11.12
N ARG A 69 -6.73 10.95 -12.26
CA ARG A 69 -7.52 12.17 -12.31
C ARG A 69 -8.91 11.97 -11.71
N TYR A 70 -9.58 10.86 -12.00
CA TYR A 70 -10.88 10.55 -11.41
C TYR A 70 -10.79 10.28 -9.91
N MET A 71 -9.83 9.49 -9.48
CA MET A 71 -9.58 9.29 -8.05
C MET A 71 -9.41 10.64 -7.32
N LYS A 72 -8.60 11.53 -7.86
CA LYS A 72 -8.42 12.87 -7.29
C LYS A 72 -9.72 13.68 -7.26
N SER A 73 -10.52 13.63 -8.33
CA SER A 73 -11.77 14.39 -8.44
C SER A 73 -12.82 14.00 -7.40
N ILE A 74 -12.81 12.75 -6.93
CA ILE A 74 -13.70 12.26 -5.88
C ILE A 74 -13.10 12.38 -4.46
N GLY A 75 -11.91 12.97 -4.34
CA GLY A 75 -11.27 13.27 -3.07
C GLY A 75 -10.30 12.22 -2.57
N ILE A 76 -9.87 11.27 -3.39
CA ILE A 76 -8.77 10.37 -3.08
C ILE A 76 -7.47 11.16 -3.20
N ASP A 77 -6.64 11.12 -2.17
CA ASP A 77 -5.31 11.73 -2.12
C ASP A 77 -4.20 10.72 -1.83
N THR A 78 -4.57 9.49 -1.54
CA THR A 78 -3.65 8.42 -1.21
C THR A 78 -3.96 7.15 -2.04
N VAL A 79 -2.96 6.67 -2.78
CA VAL A 79 -3.04 5.42 -3.54
C VAL A 79 -2.06 4.43 -2.93
N ILE A 80 -2.55 3.25 -2.62
CA ILE A 80 -1.75 2.17 -2.00
C ILE A 80 -1.64 1.04 -3.02
N CYS A 81 -0.46 0.82 -3.56
CA CYS A 81 -0.20 -0.38 -4.35
C CYS A 81 -0.27 -1.59 -3.42
N ILE A 82 -1.17 -2.52 -3.69
CA ILE A 82 -1.37 -3.67 -2.78
C ILE A 82 -0.14 -4.58 -2.74
N ARG A 83 0.59 -4.69 -3.85
CA ARG A 83 1.85 -5.40 -3.97
C ARG A 83 2.58 -4.98 -5.24
N SER A 84 3.89 -4.89 -5.18
CA SER A 84 4.73 -4.57 -6.35
C SER A 84 5.07 -5.79 -7.21
N GLY A 85 4.74 -6.96 -6.76
CA GLY A 85 4.93 -8.21 -7.46
C GLY A 85 4.20 -9.34 -6.73
N TYR A 86 3.77 -10.34 -7.51
CA TYR A 86 3.16 -11.55 -7.02
C TYR A 86 3.73 -12.76 -7.76
N ARG A 87 4.35 -13.68 -7.02
CA ARG A 87 5.01 -14.84 -7.61
C ARG A 87 6.06 -14.41 -8.65
N LYS A 88 5.82 -14.69 -9.93
CA LYS A 88 6.76 -14.35 -11.01
C LYS A 88 6.47 -13.04 -11.71
N PHE A 89 5.31 -12.43 -11.51
CA PHE A 89 4.96 -11.17 -12.15
C PHE A 89 5.31 -9.99 -11.23
N ILE A 90 6.04 -9.00 -11.77
CA ILE A 90 6.48 -7.80 -11.07
C ILE A 90 6.12 -6.54 -11.86
N THR A 91 5.98 -5.41 -11.19
CA THR A 91 5.51 -4.15 -11.78
C THR A 91 6.63 -3.15 -12.10
N TYR A 92 7.86 -3.48 -11.75
CA TYR A 92 9.02 -2.63 -11.98
C TYR A 92 10.28 -3.49 -12.28
N PRO A 93 11.31 -2.95 -12.94
CA PRO A 93 12.52 -3.70 -13.27
C PRO A 93 13.43 -3.89 -12.04
N SER A 94 13.07 -4.84 -11.18
CA SER A 94 13.90 -5.29 -10.06
C SER A 94 15.05 -6.17 -10.57
N PRO A 95 16.32 -5.76 -10.47
CA PRO A 95 17.44 -6.60 -10.83
C PRO A 95 17.47 -7.93 -10.08
N TYR A 96 17.13 -7.90 -8.80
CA TYR A 96 17.07 -9.08 -7.96
C TYR A 96 15.99 -10.08 -8.41
N LEU A 97 14.75 -9.63 -8.57
CA LEU A 97 13.63 -10.50 -8.92
C LEU A 97 13.71 -10.99 -10.37
N LEU A 98 14.22 -10.16 -11.31
CA LEU A 98 14.48 -10.58 -12.70
C LEU A 98 15.52 -11.71 -12.75
N LYS A 99 16.58 -11.63 -11.94
CA LYS A 99 17.58 -12.72 -11.81
C LYS A 99 16.96 -14.00 -11.24
N LYS A 100 15.91 -13.90 -10.44
CA LYS A 100 15.13 -15.06 -9.94
C LYS A 100 14.11 -15.60 -10.96
N GLY A 101 14.08 -15.06 -12.18
CA GLY A 101 13.18 -15.50 -13.24
C GLY A 101 11.78 -14.89 -13.18
N CYS A 102 11.63 -13.77 -12.49
CA CYS A 102 10.43 -12.96 -12.58
C CYS A 102 10.38 -12.20 -13.91
N TYR A 103 9.20 -11.78 -14.31
CA TYR A 103 8.96 -10.98 -15.52
C TYR A 103 8.07 -9.78 -15.23
N MET A 104 8.19 -8.74 -16.03
CA MET A 104 7.41 -7.51 -15.90
C MET A 104 6.78 -7.12 -17.25
N PRO A 105 5.78 -6.26 -17.28
CA PRO A 105 5.30 -5.65 -18.51
C PRO A 105 6.40 -4.75 -19.13
N SER A 106 6.17 -4.32 -20.35
CA SER A 106 7.10 -3.43 -21.07
C SER A 106 7.27 -2.04 -20.44
N VAL A 107 6.42 -1.69 -19.51
CA VAL A 107 6.37 -0.39 -18.81
C VAL A 107 6.74 -0.58 -17.34
N ASP A 108 7.55 0.34 -16.81
CA ASP A 108 7.80 0.46 -15.38
C ASP A 108 6.56 1.12 -14.73
N LEU A 109 5.66 0.27 -14.22
CA LEU A 109 4.39 0.73 -13.65
C LEU A 109 4.59 1.53 -12.36
N ILE A 110 5.58 1.20 -11.55
CA ILE A 110 5.86 1.93 -10.31
C ILE A 110 6.34 3.36 -10.62
N ASP A 111 7.24 3.53 -11.60
CA ASP A 111 7.65 4.86 -12.06
C ASP A 111 6.44 5.66 -12.56
N MET A 112 5.60 5.05 -13.37
CA MET A 112 4.40 5.67 -13.90
C MET A 112 3.43 6.10 -12.79
N PHE A 113 3.12 5.22 -11.83
CA PHE A 113 2.19 5.54 -10.74
C PHE A 113 2.71 6.65 -9.83
N LEU A 114 4.01 6.64 -9.53
CA LEU A 114 4.64 7.72 -8.75
C LEU A 114 4.60 9.06 -9.48
N ARG A 115 4.85 9.08 -10.80
CA ARG A 115 4.72 10.30 -11.62
C ARG A 115 3.27 10.81 -11.66
N LEU A 116 2.31 9.91 -11.84
CA LEU A 116 0.89 10.27 -11.86
C LEU A 116 0.42 10.78 -10.50
N ALA A 117 0.80 10.11 -9.41
CA ALA A 117 0.51 10.57 -8.07
C ALA A 117 1.08 11.98 -7.84
N GLN A 118 2.34 12.23 -8.22
CA GLN A 118 2.95 13.55 -8.12
C GLN A 118 2.23 14.60 -8.96
N LYS A 119 1.87 14.26 -10.20
CA LYS A 119 1.11 15.13 -11.10
C LYS A 119 -0.21 15.63 -10.50
N TYR A 120 -0.91 14.75 -9.80
CA TYR A 120 -2.21 15.05 -9.20
C TYR A 120 -2.14 15.46 -7.71
N GLY A 121 -0.96 15.64 -7.14
CA GLY A 121 -0.78 16.00 -5.73
C GLY A 121 -1.33 14.94 -4.78
N MET A 122 -1.07 13.68 -5.12
CA MET A 122 -1.45 12.50 -4.34
C MET A 122 -0.20 11.86 -3.74
N LYS A 123 -0.39 11.03 -2.72
CA LYS A 123 0.65 10.15 -2.16
C LYS A 123 0.47 8.73 -2.66
N PHE A 124 1.58 8.11 -3.03
CA PHE A 124 1.64 6.71 -3.43
C PHE A 124 2.40 5.91 -2.37
N TRP A 125 1.80 4.81 -1.92
CA TRP A 125 2.40 3.88 -0.97
C TRP A 125 2.82 2.62 -1.70
N PHE A 126 4.07 2.29 -1.57
CA PHE A 126 4.65 1.13 -2.24
C PHE A 126 4.33 -0.14 -1.47
N GLY A 127 3.61 -1.07 -2.10
CA GLY A 127 3.36 -2.41 -1.57
C GLY A 127 4.53 -3.34 -1.85
N LEU A 128 4.96 -4.05 -0.82
CA LEU A 128 6.09 -4.99 -0.93
C LEU A 128 5.79 -6.15 -1.88
N TYR A 129 6.83 -6.86 -2.26
CA TYR A 129 6.72 -8.07 -3.07
C TYR A 129 6.09 -9.22 -2.27
N ASP A 130 5.21 -9.98 -2.92
CA ASP A 130 4.54 -11.16 -2.39
C ASP A 130 4.98 -12.39 -3.21
N SER A 131 5.81 -13.25 -2.61
CA SER A 131 6.28 -14.46 -3.27
C SER A 131 5.18 -15.52 -3.45
N GLY A 132 4.12 -15.42 -2.68
CA GLY A 132 3.02 -16.38 -2.62
C GLY A 132 3.37 -17.70 -1.93
N ARG A 133 4.61 -17.89 -1.46
CA ARG A 133 5.05 -19.16 -0.87
C ARG A 133 4.46 -19.42 0.51
N TYR A 134 4.27 -18.38 1.28
CA TYR A 134 3.73 -18.49 2.64
C TYR A 134 2.28 -19.01 2.67
N TRP A 135 1.56 -18.90 1.59
CA TRP A 135 0.21 -19.49 1.47
C TRP A 135 0.23 -21.01 1.62
N ASP A 136 1.25 -21.65 1.06
CA ASP A 136 1.39 -23.09 1.09
C ASP A 136 2.10 -23.57 2.37
N THR A 137 3.12 -22.85 2.80
CA THR A 137 4.02 -23.25 3.89
C THR A 137 3.65 -22.67 5.25
N GLY A 138 2.97 -21.53 5.30
CA GLY A 138 2.78 -20.71 6.49
C GLY A 138 4.04 -20.00 6.98
N ASP A 139 5.13 -20.03 6.19
CA ASP A 139 6.44 -19.49 6.52
C ASP A 139 6.71 -18.18 5.75
N LEU A 140 6.91 -17.10 6.48
CA LEU A 140 7.20 -15.76 5.95
C LEU A 140 8.70 -15.46 5.78
N SER A 141 9.60 -16.41 6.02
CA SER A 141 11.04 -16.18 5.87
C SER A 141 11.44 -15.77 4.45
N TYR A 142 10.77 -16.34 3.44
CA TYR A 142 10.97 -15.98 2.05
C TYR A 142 10.58 -14.53 1.74
N GLU A 143 9.53 -14.04 2.39
CA GLU A 143 9.07 -12.66 2.22
C GLU A 143 10.10 -11.69 2.83
N ILE A 144 10.68 -12.02 3.98
CA ILE A 144 11.74 -11.23 4.60
C ILE A 144 12.96 -11.20 3.70
N GLU A 145 13.41 -12.37 3.21
CA GLU A 145 14.60 -12.50 2.37
C GLU A 145 14.46 -11.71 1.07
N ASP A 146 13.36 -11.90 0.33
CA ASP A 146 13.14 -11.26 -0.95
C ASP A 146 12.93 -9.75 -0.79
N ASN A 147 12.13 -9.34 0.18
CA ASN A 147 11.87 -7.92 0.40
C ASN A 147 13.07 -7.14 0.92
N LYS A 148 14.06 -7.79 1.52
CA LYS A 148 15.30 -7.13 1.88
C LYS A 148 15.95 -6.45 0.67
N PHE A 149 16.00 -7.12 -0.47
CA PHE A 149 16.56 -6.56 -1.69
C PHE A 149 15.57 -5.59 -2.38
N VAL A 150 14.30 -5.94 -2.40
CA VAL A 150 13.24 -5.10 -3.00
C VAL A 150 13.17 -3.71 -2.35
N ILE A 151 13.22 -3.65 -1.02
CA ILE A 151 13.16 -2.39 -0.28
C ILE A 151 14.34 -1.48 -0.62
N ASP A 152 15.55 -2.02 -0.65
CA ASP A 152 16.76 -1.27 -0.98
C ASP A 152 16.73 -0.76 -2.43
N GLU A 153 16.41 -1.64 -3.40
CA GLU A 153 16.31 -1.30 -4.83
C GLU A 153 15.27 -0.19 -5.09
N VAL A 154 14.11 -0.31 -4.45
CA VAL A 154 13.00 0.64 -4.64
C VAL A 154 13.33 2.00 -4.05
N TRP A 155 13.92 2.01 -2.85
CA TRP A 155 14.30 3.28 -2.24
C TRP A 155 15.38 3.98 -3.05
N GLU A 156 16.39 3.26 -3.51
CA GLU A 156 17.44 3.81 -4.37
C GLU A 156 16.89 4.37 -5.68
N LYS A 157 15.97 3.62 -6.32
CA LYS A 157 15.48 3.97 -7.65
C LYS A 157 14.39 5.06 -7.62
N TYR A 158 13.48 5.03 -6.65
CA TYR A 158 12.27 5.87 -6.66
C TYR A 158 12.14 6.76 -5.43
N GLY A 159 12.57 6.30 -4.26
CA GLY A 159 12.27 6.94 -2.98
C GLY A 159 12.73 8.38 -2.88
N ARG A 160 13.90 8.70 -3.45
CA ARG A 160 14.45 10.06 -3.46
C ARG A 160 14.08 10.85 -4.71
N LYS A 161 13.50 10.20 -5.69
CA LYS A 161 13.15 10.80 -6.99
C LYS A 161 11.77 11.46 -6.96
N TYR A 162 10.84 10.92 -6.17
CA TYR A 162 9.44 11.33 -6.18
C TYR A 162 8.94 11.76 -4.82
N ASP A 163 8.52 13.02 -4.70
CA ASP A 163 7.86 13.53 -3.48
C ASP A 163 6.51 12.85 -3.22
N SER A 164 5.94 12.22 -4.23
CA SER A 164 4.72 11.42 -4.11
C SER A 164 4.92 10.10 -3.37
N PHE A 165 6.15 9.64 -3.16
CA PHE A 165 6.42 8.44 -2.37
C PHE A 165 6.03 8.70 -0.91
N GLY A 166 4.86 8.19 -0.50
CA GLY A 166 4.24 8.50 0.79
C GLY A 166 4.61 7.57 1.93
N GLY A 167 5.00 6.34 1.61
CA GLY A 167 5.29 5.32 2.59
C GLY A 167 5.26 3.90 2.01
N TRP A 168 5.26 2.91 2.91
CA TRP A 168 5.37 1.51 2.57
C TRP A 168 4.15 0.73 3.04
N TYR A 169 3.61 -0.09 2.16
CA TYR A 169 2.59 -1.07 2.52
C TYR A 169 3.23 -2.47 2.59
N ILE A 170 3.21 -3.06 3.76
CA ILE A 170 3.73 -4.42 3.94
C ILE A 170 2.64 -5.39 3.50
N SER A 171 2.77 -5.87 2.29
CA SER A 171 1.87 -6.85 1.70
C SER A 171 1.95 -8.16 2.48
N GLY A 172 0.84 -8.80 2.65
CA GLY A 172 0.79 -10.11 3.26
C GLY A 172 -0.53 -10.32 3.99
N GLU A 173 -1.28 -11.29 3.54
CA GLU A 173 -2.42 -11.80 4.29
C GLU A 173 -1.92 -12.94 5.19
N ILE A 174 -2.49 -13.05 6.36
CA ILE A 174 -2.12 -14.08 7.33
C ILE A 174 -3.28 -15.04 7.55
N SER A 175 -2.96 -16.29 7.79
CA SER A 175 -3.91 -17.31 8.19
C SER A 175 -3.53 -17.86 9.57
N ARG A 176 -4.38 -18.71 10.13
CA ARG A 176 -4.05 -19.42 11.37
C ARG A 176 -2.80 -20.31 11.25
N ARG A 177 -2.39 -20.65 10.03
CA ARG A 177 -1.18 -21.44 9.75
C ARG A 177 0.08 -20.60 9.69
N THR A 178 -0.06 -19.28 9.51
CA THR A 178 1.09 -18.38 9.38
C THR A 178 1.83 -18.26 10.70
N LYS A 179 3.10 -18.60 10.70
CA LYS A 179 3.99 -18.52 11.85
C LYS A 179 4.90 -17.31 11.75
N GLY A 180 5.23 -16.71 12.89
CA GLY A 180 6.19 -15.61 12.95
C GLY A 180 5.75 -14.32 12.22
N ALA A 181 4.44 -14.13 12.00
CA ALA A 181 3.93 -12.99 11.23
C ALA A 181 4.33 -11.64 11.84
N ILE A 182 4.28 -11.51 13.15
CA ILE A 182 4.66 -10.27 13.86
C ILE A 182 6.14 -9.96 13.65
N ASP A 183 6.99 -10.96 13.81
CA ASP A 183 8.44 -10.80 13.62
C ASP A 183 8.79 -10.46 12.18
N ALA A 184 8.11 -11.09 11.22
CA ALA A 184 8.28 -10.80 9.80
C ALA A 184 7.85 -9.37 9.44
N PHE A 185 6.67 -8.95 9.90
CA PHE A 185 6.20 -7.59 9.69
C PHE A 185 7.08 -6.55 10.38
N HIS A 186 7.59 -6.87 11.58
CA HIS A 186 8.54 -6.02 12.28
C HIS A 186 9.85 -5.87 11.49
N ALA A 187 10.43 -6.98 11.02
CA ALA A 187 11.69 -6.97 10.28
C ALA A 187 11.58 -6.15 8.99
N MET A 188 10.55 -6.41 8.17
CA MET A 188 10.32 -5.67 6.93
C MET A 188 9.99 -4.19 7.20
N GLY A 189 9.12 -3.91 8.17
CA GLY A 189 8.76 -2.55 8.55
C GLY A 189 9.92 -1.73 9.10
N LYS A 190 10.80 -2.37 9.88
CA LYS A 190 12.03 -1.74 10.37
C LYS A 190 12.94 -1.35 9.21
N GLN A 191 13.20 -2.27 8.28
CA GLN A 191 14.05 -1.98 7.13
C GLN A 191 13.46 -0.85 6.25
N CYS A 192 12.15 -0.87 5.97
CA CYS A 192 11.48 0.20 5.25
C CYS A 192 11.75 1.58 5.89
N LYS A 193 11.63 1.67 7.21
CA LYS A 193 11.89 2.92 7.94
C LYS A 193 13.36 3.30 7.93
N ASP A 194 14.24 2.33 8.13
CA ASP A 194 15.70 2.57 8.17
C ASP A 194 16.20 3.17 6.84
N VAL A 195 15.83 2.59 5.71
CA VAL A 195 16.28 3.08 4.40
C VAL A 195 15.68 4.43 4.02
N SER A 196 14.45 4.69 4.44
CA SER A 196 13.68 5.87 4.04
C SER A 196 13.72 7.04 5.02
N GLY A 197 14.53 6.95 6.06
CA GLY A 197 14.60 8.01 7.07
C GLY A 197 13.33 8.15 7.90
N GLY A 198 12.59 7.06 8.09
CA GLY A 198 11.42 7.00 8.96
C GLY A 198 10.07 7.17 8.26
N LEU A 199 9.99 7.02 6.94
CA LEU A 199 8.68 7.03 6.28
C LEU A 199 7.73 5.99 6.91
N PRO A 200 6.43 6.30 6.99
CA PRO A 200 5.47 5.45 7.66
C PRO A 200 5.31 4.09 6.95
N THR A 201 5.02 3.08 7.74
CA THR A 201 4.67 1.74 7.28
C THR A 201 3.23 1.42 7.67
N PHE A 202 2.56 0.66 6.85
CA PHE A 202 1.16 0.31 7.04
C PHE A 202 0.95 -1.17 6.68
N ILE A 203 0.08 -1.84 7.41
CA ILE A 203 -0.39 -3.19 7.15
C ILE A 203 -1.92 -3.22 7.18
N SER A 204 -2.50 -4.13 6.44
CA SER A 204 -3.94 -4.40 6.44
C SER A 204 -4.15 -5.91 6.55
N PRO A 205 -3.91 -6.50 7.73
CA PRO A 205 -3.94 -7.94 7.88
C PRO A 205 -5.37 -8.45 7.74
N ARG A 206 -5.57 -9.35 6.77
CA ARG A 206 -6.77 -10.17 6.69
C ARG A 206 -6.45 -11.51 7.35
N ILE A 207 -7.22 -11.85 8.39
CA ILE A 207 -7.15 -13.17 9.02
C ILE A 207 -8.14 -14.06 8.29
N VAL A 208 -7.65 -14.99 7.48
CA VAL A 208 -8.46 -16.06 6.89
C VAL A 208 -8.50 -17.25 7.84
N GLY A 209 -9.71 -17.67 8.16
CA GLY A 209 -10.00 -18.75 9.11
C GLY A 209 -9.65 -20.14 8.63
#